data_47265a13ba7bd4ebdbe15e09f00d1ce2
#
_entry.id   47265a13ba7bd4ebdbe15e09f00d1ce2
#
_cell.length_a   1.000
_cell.length_b   1.000
_cell.length_c   1.000
_cell.angle_alpha   90.00
_cell.angle_beta   90.00
_cell.angle_gamma   90.00
#
_symmetry.space_group_name_H-M   'P 1'
#
loop_
_entity.id
_entity.type
_entity.pdbx_description
1 polymer ?
#
loop_
_entity_poly.entity_id
_entity_poly.type
_entity_poly.pdbx_seq_one_letter_code
_entity_poly.pdbx_strand_id
1 'polypeptide(L)'
;MLSVLDAFGPRHRTLTLSEIARRAGLTLPTAHRLVGELVGWGALERDAGGRYSVGLRLLELSALAPRGLELREAAFPHLEDLHQVTRGNVHLGVRDGLEVVYVEALRARIPNPVSSRVGDRWPMHATGTGLVLLAHEDPELQEEVLNSPLERFSPMTVVDPAELRRNLARIRQTGVAVARGQITLPDMVVAVPVRDAAGRVTAAVSVVVATERARPRELAGVLAQASRAISRTLGPRSPATTAH
;
A
#
# COMPACT_ATOMS: atom_id res chain seq x y z
N MET A 1 18.04 5.95 16.53
CA MET A 1 17.99 6.91 15.37
C MET A 1 16.73 6.67 14.53
N LEU A 2 16.46 5.48 14.04
CA LEU A 2 15.28 5.19 13.21
C LEU A 2 13.95 5.50 13.93
N SER A 3 13.85 5.27 15.23
CA SER A 3 12.67 5.63 16.04
C SER A 3 12.29 7.12 15.98
N VAL A 4 13.24 7.99 15.64
CA VAL A 4 12.96 9.42 15.41
C VAL A 4 12.18 9.62 14.12
N LEU A 5 12.49 8.86 13.07
CA LEU A 5 11.73 8.89 11.79
C LEU A 5 10.34 8.29 11.98
N ASP A 6 10.20 7.22 12.78
CA ASP A 6 8.91 6.58 13.11
C ASP A 6 7.98 7.51 13.92
N ALA A 7 8.51 8.58 14.52
CA ALA A 7 7.69 9.58 15.18
C ALA A 7 6.78 10.35 14.20
N PHE A 8 7.19 10.46 12.94
CA PHE A 8 6.43 11.16 11.90
C PHE A 8 5.39 10.21 11.27
N GLY A 9 4.33 10.81 10.74
CA GLY A 9 3.27 10.05 10.09
C GLY A 9 2.22 10.95 9.46
N PRO A 10 1.19 10.37 8.81
CA PRO A 10 0.18 11.14 8.07
C PRO A 10 -0.52 12.24 8.88
N ARG A 11 -0.71 12.00 10.18
CA ARG A 11 -1.34 12.95 11.12
C ARG A 11 -0.33 13.83 11.85
N HIS A 12 0.97 13.55 11.72
CA HIS A 12 2.07 14.19 12.45
C HIS A 12 3.23 14.47 11.51
N ARG A 13 2.96 15.31 10.50
CA ARG A 13 3.93 15.67 9.46
C ARG A 13 4.98 16.63 9.92
N THR A 14 4.63 17.47 10.90
CA THR A 14 5.50 18.49 11.49
C THR A 14 5.44 18.36 12.99
N LEU A 15 6.60 18.21 13.64
CA LEU A 15 6.72 17.96 15.08
C LEU A 15 7.75 18.89 15.71
N THR A 16 7.53 19.26 16.96
CA THR A 16 8.56 19.87 17.81
C THR A 16 9.53 18.81 18.34
N LEU A 17 10.71 19.21 18.81
CA LEU A 17 11.67 18.29 19.41
C LEU A 17 11.07 17.49 20.59
N SER A 18 10.26 18.14 21.42
CA SER A 18 9.61 17.48 22.56
C SER A 18 8.58 16.43 22.12
N GLU A 19 7.83 16.71 21.06
CA GLU A 19 6.89 15.74 20.47
C GLU A 19 7.61 14.54 19.88
N ILE A 20 8.73 14.77 19.17
CA ILE A 20 9.60 13.70 18.65
C ILE A 20 10.14 12.86 19.80
N ALA A 21 10.73 13.46 20.83
CA ALA A 21 11.29 12.76 21.98
C ALA A 21 10.24 11.85 22.64
N ARG A 22 9.05 12.38 22.93
CA ARG A 22 7.95 11.64 23.53
C ARG A 22 7.49 10.47 22.65
N ARG A 23 7.31 10.68 21.35
CA ARG A 23 6.83 9.67 20.42
C ARG A 23 7.84 8.57 20.14
N ALA A 24 9.13 8.95 20.09
CA ALA A 24 10.24 8.03 19.90
C ALA A 24 10.65 7.29 21.19
N GLY A 25 10.05 7.60 22.34
CA GLY A 25 10.43 7.03 23.64
C GLY A 25 11.83 7.42 24.10
N LEU A 26 12.29 8.64 23.75
CA LEU A 26 13.62 9.13 24.00
C LEU A 26 13.63 10.26 25.05
N THR A 27 14.77 10.42 25.76
CA THR A 27 15.01 11.62 26.54
C THR A 27 15.26 12.83 25.61
N LEU A 28 14.94 14.03 26.07
CA LEU A 28 15.09 15.24 25.26
C LEU A 28 16.54 15.47 24.77
N PRO A 29 17.60 15.28 25.59
CA PRO A 29 18.99 15.39 25.12
C PRO A 29 19.32 14.37 24.03
N THR A 30 18.87 13.12 24.18
CA THR A 30 19.09 12.06 23.18
C THR A 30 18.37 12.40 21.87
N ALA A 31 17.10 12.84 21.95
CA ALA A 31 16.34 13.25 20.78
C ALA A 31 17.01 14.45 20.07
N HIS A 32 17.49 15.45 20.83
CA HIS A 32 18.18 16.62 20.27
C HIS A 32 19.41 16.21 19.45
N ARG A 33 20.26 15.35 20.00
CA ARG A 33 21.46 14.85 19.28
C ARG A 33 21.07 14.09 18.00
N LEU A 34 20.14 13.12 18.09
CA LEU A 34 19.75 12.31 16.95
C LEU A 34 19.03 13.11 15.86
N VAL A 35 18.16 14.05 16.26
CA VAL A 35 17.50 14.97 15.32
C VAL A 35 18.54 15.86 14.63
N GLY A 36 19.56 16.36 15.39
CA GLY A 36 20.66 17.15 14.81
C GLY A 36 21.43 16.37 13.73
N GLU A 37 21.73 15.10 13.96
CA GLU A 37 22.38 14.22 12.99
C GLU A 37 21.50 14.03 11.73
N LEU A 38 20.20 13.78 11.92
CA LEU A 38 19.25 13.60 10.82
C LEU A 38 19.04 14.90 10.00
N VAL A 39 19.04 16.06 10.65
CA VAL A 39 19.00 17.36 9.97
C VAL A 39 20.29 17.59 9.20
N GLY A 40 21.46 17.34 9.82
CA GLY A 40 22.75 17.47 9.15
C GLY A 40 22.90 16.59 7.93
N TRP A 41 22.25 15.41 7.94
CA TRP A 41 22.23 14.50 6.79
C TRP A 41 21.12 14.81 5.75
N GLY A 42 20.14 15.66 6.09
CA GLY A 42 19.02 16.04 5.25
C GLY A 42 17.82 15.10 5.32
N ALA A 43 17.80 14.13 6.24
CA ALA A 43 16.62 13.27 6.48
C ALA A 43 15.48 14.04 7.17
N LEU A 44 15.82 15.05 7.95
CA LEU A 44 14.87 15.99 8.55
C LEU A 44 15.23 17.42 8.14
N GLU A 45 14.21 18.26 8.09
CA GLU A 45 14.33 19.70 7.90
C GLU A 45 13.73 20.43 9.10
N ARG A 46 14.29 21.59 9.45
CA ARG A 46 13.78 22.45 10.52
C ARG A 46 13.26 23.76 9.94
N ASP A 47 12.02 24.09 10.21
CA ASP A 47 11.42 25.35 9.78
C ASP A 47 11.82 26.54 10.69
N ALA A 48 11.44 27.74 10.28
CA ALA A 48 11.72 28.98 11.05
C ALA A 48 11.02 28.97 12.43
N GLY A 49 9.96 28.22 12.61
CA GLY A 49 9.25 28.05 13.89
C GLY A 49 9.88 27.01 14.82
N GLY A 50 10.99 26.37 14.39
CA GLY A 50 11.68 25.35 15.17
C GLY A 50 11.03 23.97 15.14
N ARG A 51 10.09 23.74 14.23
CA ARG A 51 9.45 22.43 14.01
C ARG A 51 10.24 21.64 12.97
N TYR A 52 10.13 20.31 13.03
CA TYR A 52 10.83 19.38 12.16
C TYR A 52 9.83 18.68 11.24
N SER A 53 10.24 18.44 10.01
CA SER A 53 9.54 17.63 9.00
C SER A 53 10.52 16.68 8.31
N VAL A 54 9.98 15.72 7.59
CA VAL A 54 10.78 14.81 6.74
C VAL A 54 11.42 15.62 5.62
N GLY A 55 12.74 15.47 5.46
CA GLY A 55 13.54 16.19 4.47
C GLY A 55 13.58 15.53 3.10
N LEU A 56 13.97 16.29 2.09
CA LEU A 56 14.03 15.86 0.68
C LEU A 56 15.00 14.71 0.44
N ARG A 57 16.02 14.54 1.29
CA ARG A 57 16.99 13.43 1.14
C ARG A 57 16.34 12.05 1.17
N LEU A 58 15.25 11.87 1.94
CA LEU A 58 14.50 10.62 1.96
C LEU A 58 13.72 10.39 0.66
N LEU A 59 13.24 11.45 0.02
CA LEU A 59 12.62 11.34 -1.31
C LEU A 59 13.66 10.92 -2.37
N GLU A 60 14.86 11.51 -2.35
CA GLU A 60 15.95 11.11 -3.26
C GLU A 60 16.30 9.63 -3.11
N LEU A 61 16.41 9.15 -1.86
CA LEU A 61 16.67 7.72 -1.62
C LEU A 61 15.51 6.83 -2.03
N SER A 62 14.27 7.25 -1.79
CA SER A 62 13.09 6.49 -2.18
C SER A 62 13.01 6.31 -3.71
N ALA A 63 13.50 7.30 -4.46
CA ALA A 63 13.60 7.24 -5.93
C ALA A 63 14.63 6.21 -6.43
N LEU A 64 15.48 5.69 -5.56
CA LEU A 64 16.44 4.62 -5.89
C LEU A 64 15.92 3.23 -5.53
N ALA A 65 14.73 3.12 -4.94
CA ALA A 65 14.16 1.83 -4.51
C ALA A 65 13.57 1.06 -5.71
N PRO A 66 14.22 -0.01 -6.22
CA PRO A 66 13.85 -0.62 -7.50
C PRO A 66 12.47 -1.27 -7.46
N ARG A 67 12.09 -1.89 -6.33
CA ARG A 67 10.81 -2.62 -6.18
C ARG A 67 9.56 -1.75 -6.26
N GLY A 68 9.68 -0.45 -5.93
CA GLY A 68 8.54 0.46 -5.92
C GLY A 68 8.44 1.32 -7.17
N LEU A 69 9.57 1.83 -7.68
CA LEU A 69 9.60 2.83 -8.73
C LEU A 69 9.23 2.25 -10.10
N GLU A 70 9.88 1.17 -10.53
CA GLU A 70 9.57 0.54 -11.82
C GLU A 70 8.12 0.06 -11.91
N LEU A 71 7.62 -0.56 -10.84
CA LEU A 71 6.24 -0.99 -10.75
C LEU A 71 5.27 0.20 -10.82
N ARG A 72 5.58 1.27 -10.10
CA ARG A 72 4.78 2.49 -10.06
C ARG A 72 4.73 3.17 -11.42
N GLU A 73 5.88 3.35 -12.08
CA GLU A 73 5.98 3.94 -13.42
C GLU A 73 5.20 3.13 -14.45
N ALA A 74 5.34 1.81 -14.43
CA ALA A 74 4.63 0.91 -15.34
C ALA A 74 3.11 0.92 -15.09
N ALA A 75 2.69 1.09 -13.85
CA ALA A 75 1.29 1.00 -13.47
C ALA A 75 0.55 2.34 -13.58
N PHE A 76 1.22 3.46 -13.35
CA PHE A 76 0.59 4.77 -13.15
C PHE A 76 -0.43 5.16 -14.24
N PRO A 77 -0.15 5.07 -15.55
CA PRO A 77 -1.13 5.41 -16.58
C PRO A 77 -2.42 4.58 -16.48
N HIS A 78 -2.28 3.29 -16.19
CA HIS A 78 -3.41 2.37 -16.07
C HIS A 78 -4.21 2.59 -14.78
N LEU A 79 -3.55 3.05 -13.71
CA LEU A 79 -4.23 3.42 -12.46
C LEU A 79 -5.00 4.73 -12.64
N GLU A 80 -4.49 5.69 -13.40
CA GLU A 80 -5.21 6.92 -13.76
C GLU A 80 -6.48 6.61 -14.57
N ASP A 81 -6.38 5.76 -15.60
CA ASP A 81 -7.53 5.30 -16.37
C ASP A 81 -8.58 4.63 -15.49
N LEU A 82 -8.15 3.72 -14.61
CA LEU A 82 -9.04 3.09 -13.61
C LEU A 82 -9.73 4.12 -12.73
N HIS A 83 -8.97 5.10 -12.24
CA HIS A 83 -9.48 6.15 -11.38
C HIS A 83 -10.53 7.01 -12.10
N GLN A 84 -10.28 7.39 -13.36
CA GLN A 84 -11.20 8.18 -14.16
C GLN A 84 -12.52 7.42 -14.44
N VAL A 85 -12.42 6.14 -14.80
CA VAL A 85 -13.57 5.30 -15.13
C VAL A 85 -14.40 4.97 -13.90
N THR A 86 -13.76 4.57 -12.81
CA THR A 86 -14.45 4.08 -11.60
C THR A 86 -14.82 5.20 -10.63
N ARG A 87 -14.11 6.33 -10.68
CA ARG A 87 -14.19 7.44 -9.72
C ARG A 87 -14.02 6.97 -8.26
N GLY A 88 -13.44 5.80 -8.08
CA GLY A 88 -13.10 5.20 -6.78
C GLY A 88 -11.68 5.52 -6.34
N ASN A 89 -11.33 5.16 -5.11
CA ASN A 89 -9.92 5.14 -4.72
C ASN A 89 -9.25 3.95 -5.40
N VAL A 90 -8.10 4.18 -6.02
CA VAL A 90 -7.31 3.14 -6.67
C VAL A 90 -6.01 2.94 -5.91
N HIS A 91 -5.68 1.70 -5.58
CA HIS A 91 -4.44 1.38 -4.88
C HIS A 91 -3.64 0.33 -5.63
N LEU A 92 -2.33 0.50 -5.62
CA LEU A 92 -1.35 -0.50 -6.01
C LEU A 92 -0.55 -0.88 -4.77
N GLY A 93 -0.59 -2.15 -4.40
CA GLY A 93 0.07 -2.65 -3.20
C GLY A 93 1.03 -3.79 -3.50
N VAL A 94 2.11 -3.83 -2.72
CA VAL A 94 3.09 -4.92 -2.69
C VAL A 94 3.17 -5.51 -1.30
N ARG A 95 3.59 -6.77 -1.18
CA ARG A 95 3.83 -7.40 0.11
C ARG A 95 5.15 -6.95 0.73
N ASP A 96 5.13 -6.71 2.01
CA ASP A 96 6.30 -6.54 2.85
C ASP A 96 6.07 -7.19 4.23
N GLY A 97 6.70 -8.35 4.47
CA GLY A 97 6.38 -9.19 5.62
C GLY A 97 4.95 -9.73 5.55
N LEU A 98 4.17 -9.51 6.62
CA LEU A 98 2.75 -9.90 6.72
C LEU A 98 1.78 -8.75 6.37
N GLU A 99 2.29 -7.67 5.80
CA GLU A 99 1.53 -6.49 5.46
C GLU A 99 1.55 -6.21 3.96
N VAL A 100 0.59 -5.41 3.51
CA VAL A 100 0.61 -4.75 2.21
C VAL A 100 1.08 -3.31 2.39
N VAL A 101 2.02 -2.87 1.55
CA VAL A 101 2.46 -1.49 1.44
C VAL A 101 1.91 -0.90 0.15
N TYR A 102 1.23 0.24 0.24
CA TYR A 102 0.75 0.93 -0.95
C TYR A 102 1.86 1.73 -1.62
N VAL A 103 2.26 1.31 -2.82
CA VAL A 103 3.27 2.00 -3.65
C VAL A 103 2.64 3.09 -4.51
N GLU A 104 1.31 3.01 -4.77
CA GLU A 104 0.53 4.08 -5.36
C GLU A 104 -0.89 4.11 -4.78
N ALA A 105 -1.46 5.33 -4.64
CA ALA A 105 -2.79 5.56 -4.09
C ALA A 105 -3.43 6.80 -4.73
N LEU A 106 -4.34 6.59 -5.66
CA LEU A 106 -5.15 7.65 -6.29
C LEU A 106 -6.47 7.77 -5.53
N ARG A 107 -6.82 9.00 -5.15
CA ARG A 107 -7.99 9.28 -4.30
C ARG A 107 -9.16 9.79 -5.10
N ALA A 108 -10.34 9.28 -4.80
CA ALA A 108 -11.58 9.84 -5.28
C ALA A 108 -11.75 11.30 -4.81
N ARG A 109 -12.40 12.12 -5.65
CA ARG A 109 -12.70 13.52 -5.29
C ARG A 109 -13.64 13.65 -4.10
N ILE A 110 -14.49 12.65 -3.86
CA ILE A 110 -15.38 12.60 -2.69
C ILE A 110 -14.57 11.94 -1.57
N PRO A 111 -14.33 12.65 -0.45
CA PRO A 111 -13.55 12.10 0.64
C PRO A 111 -14.19 10.83 1.20
N ASN A 112 -13.42 9.75 1.23
CA ASN A 112 -13.71 8.59 2.04
C ASN A 112 -12.98 8.75 3.39
N PRO A 113 -13.60 8.40 4.54
CA PRO A 113 -12.98 8.53 5.86
C PRO A 113 -11.62 7.83 5.98
N VAL A 114 -11.42 6.73 5.27
CA VAL A 114 -10.14 6.02 5.18
C VAL A 114 -9.54 6.25 3.81
N SER A 115 -8.76 7.32 3.68
CA SER A 115 -7.99 7.56 2.45
C SER A 115 -6.57 7.07 2.64
N SER A 116 -6.27 5.91 2.05
CA SER A 116 -4.90 5.39 1.98
C SER A 116 -3.98 6.30 1.18
N ARG A 117 -2.70 6.25 1.50
CA ARG A 117 -1.62 7.04 0.88
C ARG A 117 -0.50 6.11 0.44
N VAL A 118 0.35 6.61 -0.43
CA VAL A 118 1.64 5.97 -0.71
C VAL A 118 2.41 5.83 0.60
N GLY A 119 2.95 4.63 0.85
CA GLY A 119 3.66 4.27 2.08
C GLY A 119 2.76 3.74 3.22
N ASP A 120 1.44 3.84 3.12
CA ASP A 120 0.56 3.24 4.15
C ASP A 120 0.71 1.72 4.15
N ARG A 121 0.70 1.16 5.35
CA ARG A 121 0.82 -0.27 5.63
C ARG A 121 -0.49 -0.79 6.22
N TRP A 122 -0.90 -1.96 5.75
CA TRP A 122 -2.13 -2.61 6.19
C TRP A 122 -1.94 -4.12 6.32
N PRO A 123 -2.58 -4.78 7.29
CA PRO A 123 -2.57 -6.24 7.37
C PRO A 123 -3.16 -6.87 6.12
N MET A 124 -2.55 -7.96 5.63
CA MET A 124 -2.98 -8.61 4.39
C MET A 124 -4.39 -9.18 4.49
N HIS A 125 -4.83 -9.63 5.66
CA HIS A 125 -6.17 -10.24 5.83
C HIS A 125 -7.33 -9.25 5.68
N ALA A 126 -7.11 -7.96 5.91
CA ALA A 126 -8.18 -6.97 6.02
C ALA A 126 -8.38 -6.13 4.75
N THR A 127 -7.48 -6.18 3.77
CA THR A 127 -7.57 -5.36 2.56
C THR A 127 -7.73 -6.21 1.30
N GLY A 128 -8.39 -5.65 0.28
CA GLY A 128 -8.56 -6.37 -0.99
C GLY A 128 -7.23 -6.69 -1.67
N THR A 129 -6.29 -5.73 -1.70
CA THR A 129 -4.91 -5.93 -2.19
C THR A 129 -4.17 -6.99 -1.38
N GLY A 130 -4.26 -6.93 -0.05
CA GLY A 130 -3.64 -7.89 0.84
C GLY A 130 -4.19 -9.31 0.65
N LEU A 131 -5.51 -9.45 0.53
CA LEU A 131 -6.16 -10.74 0.28
C LEU A 131 -5.71 -11.37 -1.05
N VAL A 132 -5.55 -10.56 -2.11
CA VAL A 132 -5.03 -11.04 -3.40
C VAL A 132 -3.61 -11.51 -3.27
N LEU A 133 -2.74 -10.72 -2.63
CA LEU A 133 -1.33 -11.10 -2.42
C LEU A 133 -1.25 -12.38 -1.59
N LEU A 134 -1.92 -12.41 -0.43
CA LEU A 134 -1.92 -13.56 0.47
C LEU A 134 -2.45 -14.85 -0.21
N ALA A 135 -3.47 -14.73 -1.06
CA ALA A 135 -4.02 -15.89 -1.78
C ALA A 135 -3.01 -16.54 -2.73
N HIS A 136 -1.97 -15.82 -3.16
CA HIS A 136 -0.97 -16.31 -4.10
C HIS A 136 0.42 -16.52 -3.45
N GLU A 137 0.53 -16.35 -2.15
CA GLU A 137 1.74 -16.66 -1.39
C GLU A 137 1.84 -18.17 -1.08
N ASP A 138 3.03 -18.60 -0.65
CA ASP A 138 3.29 -19.95 -0.23
C ASP A 138 2.44 -20.35 0.98
N PRO A 139 2.11 -21.65 1.13
CA PRO A 139 1.29 -22.14 2.24
C PRO A 139 1.84 -21.76 3.62
N GLU A 140 3.15 -21.74 3.80
CA GLU A 140 3.82 -21.39 5.04
C GLU A 140 3.49 -19.95 5.47
N LEU A 141 3.57 -18.99 4.55
CA LEU A 141 3.22 -17.59 4.83
C LEU A 141 1.70 -17.44 5.09
N GLN A 142 0.87 -18.17 4.34
CA GLN A 142 -0.57 -18.17 4.59
C GLN A 142 -0.90 -18.64 6.00
N GLU A 143 -0.28 -19.73 6.45
CA GLU A 143 -0.46 -20.25 7.81
C GLU A 143 0.11 -19.28 8.87
N GLU A 144 1.22 -18.60 8.59
CA GLU A 144 1.76 -17.58 9.50
C GLU A 144 0.74 -16.45 9.73
N VAL A 145 0.12 -15.93 8.66
CA VAL A 145 -0.94 -14.92 8.77
C VAL A 145 -2.18 -15.48 9.50
N LEU A 146 -2.62 -16.69 9.15
CA LEU A 146 -3.81 -17.30 9.73
C LEU A 146 -3.67 -17.60 11.22
N ASN A 147 -2.44 -17.85 11.69
CA ASN A 147 -2.12 -18.11 13.09
C ASN A 147 -1.73 -16.84 13.87
N SER A 148 -1.59 -15.68 13.19
CA SER A 148 -1.31 -14.41 13.83
C SER A 148 -2.60 -13.80 14.41
N PRO A 149 -2.49 -12.83 15.35
CA PRO A 149 -3.66 -12.04 15.77
C PRO A 149 -4.26 -11.27 14.60
N LEU A 150 -5.46 -11.64 14.16
CA LEU A 150 -6.18 -10.96 13.08
C LEU A 150 -6.94 -9.76 13.66
N GLU A 151 -6.44 -8.56 13.38
CA GLU A 151 -7.05 -7.32 13.89
C GLU A 151 -8.41 -7.07 13.24
N ARG A 152 -9.41 -6.70 14.06
CA ARG A 152 -10.76 -6.35 13.61
C ARG A 152 -10.90 -4.84 13.45
N PHE A 153 -11.07 -4.37 12.24
CA PHE A 153 -11.28 -2.95 11.90
C PHE A 153 -12.75 -2.56 11.84
N SER A 154 -13.60 -3.52 11.52
CA SER A 154 -15.04 -3.36 11.45
C SER A 154 -15.76 -4.65 11.89
N PRO A 155 -17.09 -4.63 12.11
CA PRO A 155 -17.86 -5.86 12.32
C PRO A 155 -17.78 -6.85 11.15
N MET A 156 -17.45 -6.38 9.94
CA MET A 156 -17.35 -7.18 8.72
C MET A 156 -15.94 -7.72 8.46
N THR A 157 -14.94 -7.34 9.26
CA THR A 157 -13.59 -7.87 9.11
C THR A 157 -13.56 -9.36 9.37
N VAL A 158 -13.11 -10.14 8.40
CA VAL A 158 -12.94 -11.60 8.54
C VAL A 158 -11.72 -11.86 9.42
N VAL A 159 -11.98 -12.36 10.62
CA VAL A 159 -10.95 -12.72 11.62
C VAL A 159 -11.02 -14.21 12.00
N ASP A 160 -11.92 -14.97 11.41
CA ASP A 160 -11.94 -16.43 11.55
C ASP A 160 -10.97 -17.05 10.52
N PRO A 161 -9.91 -17.77 10.98
CA PRO A 161 -8.94 -18.39 10.08
C PRO A 161 -9.55 -19.36 9.07
N ALA A 162 -10.59 -20.11 9.46
CA ALA A 162 -11.23 -21.05 8.56
C ALA A 162 -12.01 -20.34 7.44
N GLU A 163 -12.68 -19.23 7.75
CA GLU A 163 -13.34 -18.39 6.76
C GLU A 163 -12.32 -17.69 5.85
N LEU A 164 -11.24 -17.15 6.43
CA LEU A 164 -10.18 -16.52 5.66
C LEU A 164 -9.54 -17.50 4.69
N ARG A 165 -9.25 -18.74 5.12
CA ARG A 165 -8.70 -19.80 4.25
C ARG A 165 -9.63 -20.12 3.08
N ARG A 166 -10.95 -20.19 3.30
CA ARG A 166 -11.94 -20.37 2.20
C ARG A 166 -11.94 -19.20 1.24
N ASN A 167 -11.83 -17.96 1.77
CA ASN A 167 -11.75 -16.76 0.94
C ASN A 167 -10.50 -16.75 0.06
N LEU A 168 -9.34 -17.10 0.61
CA LEU A 168 -8.08 -17.18 -0.13
C LEU A 168 -8.15 -18.24 -1.25
N ALA A 169 -8.71 -19.41 -0.96
CA ALA A 169 -8.91 -20.45 -1.97
C ALA A 169 -9.79 -19.96 -3.13
N ARG A 170 -10.89 -19.27 -2.83
CA ARG A 170 -11.77 -18.67 -3.85
C ARG A 170 -11.05 -17.60 -4.67
N ILE A 171 -10.28 -16.72 -4.04
CA ILE A 171 -9.52 -15.67 -4.73
C ILE A 171 -8.49 -16.31 -5.67
N ARG A 172 -7.82 -17.37 -5.24
CA ARG A 172 -6.87 -18.12 -6.08
C ARG A 172 -7.51 -18.69 -7.33
N GLN A 173 -8.73 -19.23 -7.20
CA GLN A 173 -9.49 -19.80 -8.31
C GLN A 173 -10.01 -18.73 -9.28
N THR A 174 -10.53 -17.62 -8.75
CA THR A 174 -11.21 -16.59 -9.55
C THR A 174 -10.27 -15.48 -10.03
N GLY A 175 -9.11 -15.31 -9.39
CA GLY A 175 -8.21 -14.20 -9.60
C GLY A 175 -8.74 -12.84 -9.08
N VAL A 176 -9.84 -12.85 -8.30
CA VAL A 176 -10.51 -11.61 -7.87
C VAL A 176 -10.84 -11.68 -6.38
N ALA A 177 -10.42 -10.67 -5.63
CA ALA A 177 -10.92 -10.45 -4.28
C ALA A 177 -12.07 -9.44 -4.32
N VAL A 178 -13.16 -9.75 -3.63
CA VAL A 178 -14.26 -8.82 -3.36
C VAL A 178 -14.43 -8.77 -1.85
N ALA A 179 -14.11 -7.63 -1.26
CA ALA A 179 -14.19 -7.38 0.18
C ALA A 179 -15.20 -6.26 0.46
N ARG A 180 -16.13 -6.50 1.38
CA ARG A 180 -17.15 -5.53 1.75
C ARG A 180 -16.96 -5.13 3.20
N GLY A 181 -16.87 -3.83 3.45
CA GLY A 181 -16.86 -3.29 4.81
C GLY A 181 -15.71 -3.76 5.69
N GLN A 182 -14.64 -4.36 5.16
CA GLN A 182 -13.56 -4.94 5.96
C GLN A 182 -12.84 -3.89 6.84
N ILE A 183 -12.60 -2.71 6.30
CA ILE A 183 -12.02 -1.56 7.02
C ILE A 183 -13.11 -0.54 7.35
N THR A 184 -13.93 -0.16 6.37
CA THR A 184 -14.98 0.86 6.49
C THR A 184 -16.29 0.30 5.95
N LEU A 185 -17.35 0.32 6.77
CA LEU A 185 -18.64 -0.33 6.46
C LEU A 185 -19.26 0.04 5.10
N PRO A 186 -19.28 1.33 4.67
CA PRO A 186 -19.92 1.68 3.41
C PRO A 186 -19.10 1.32 2.19
N ASP A 187 -17.90 0.75 2.36
CA ASP A 187 -16.99 0.53 1.25
C ASP A 187 -17.02 -0.90 0.75
N MET A 188 -16.87 -1.02 -0.58
CA MET A 188 -16.55 -2.26 -1.26
C MET A 188 -15.23 -2.11 -1.98
N VAL A 189 -14.39 -3.11 -1.84
CA VAL A 189 -13.11 -3.23 -2.53
C VAL A 189 -13.19 -4.39 -3.50
N VAL A 190 -12.75 -4.15 -4.74
CA VAL A 190 -12.44 -5.21 -5.71
C VAL A 190 -10.97 -5.12 -6.03
N ALA A 191 -10.26 -6.25 -6.00
CA ALA A 191 -8.83 -6.31 -6.24
C ALA A 191 -8.46 -7.51 -7.13
N VAL A 192 -7.38 -7.35 -7.90
CA VAL A 192 -6.83 -8.35 -8.82
C VAL A 192 -5.30 -8.41 -8.72
N PRO A 193 -4.68 -9.56 -9.01
CA PRO A 193 -3.23 -9.70 -9.00
C PRO A 193 -2.57 -9.01 -10.20
N VAL A 194 -1.37 -8.47 -9.98
CA VAL A 194 -0.43 -8.05 -11.02
C VAL A 194 0.72 -9.06 -11.02
N ARG A 195 1.09 -9.53 -12.23
CA ARG A 195 2.06 -10.61 -12.39
C ARG A 195 3.34 -10.10 -13.06
N ASP A 196 4.46 -10.67 -12.66
CA ASP A 196 5.73 -10.48 -13.35
C ASP A 196 5.81 -11.33 -14.64
N ALA A 197 6.93 -11.22 -15.36
CA ALA A 197 7.21 -11.99 -16.57
C ALA A 197 7.23 -13.52 -16.34
N ALA A 198 7.49 -13.96 -15.12
CA ALA A 198 7.46 -15.38 -14.75
C ALA A 198 6.06 -15.86 -14.35
N GLY A 199 5.04 -14.99 -14.41
CA GLY A 199 3.67 -15.28 -14.01
C GLY A 199 3.43 -15.24 -12.50
N ARG A 200 4.41 -14.89 -11.69
CA ARG A 200 4.28 -14.77 -10.24
C ARG A 200 3.55 -13.50 -9.88
N VAL A 201 2.69 -13.55 -8.86
CA VAL A 201 2.01 -12.36 -8.34
C VAL A 201 2.99 -11.56 -7.50
N THR A 202 3.32 -10.36 -7.94
CA THR A 202 4.29 -9.46 -7.27
C THR A 202 3.64 -8.21 -6.71
N ALA A 203 2.43 -7.89 -7.17
CA ALA A 203 1.63 -6.76 -6.70
C ALA A 203 0.14 -7.06 -6.84
N ALA A 204 -0.70 -6.19 -6.29
CA ALA A 204 -2.14 -6.23 -6.51
C ALA A 204 -2.68 -4.81 -6.73
N VAL A 205 -3.67 -4.69 -7.63
CA VAL A 205 -4.41 -3.45 -7.88
C VAL A 205 -5.81 -3.57 -7.32
N SER A 206 -6.31 -2.53 -6.67
CA SER A 206 -7.68 -2.48 -6.17
C SER A 206 -8.38 -1.17 -6.48
N VAL A 207 -9.70 -1.26 -6.52
CA VAL A 207 -10.62 -0.12 -6.55
C VAL A 207 -11.52 -0.19 -5.33
N VAL A 208 -11.64 0.93 -4.61
CA VAL A 208 -12.55 1.09 -3.48
C VAL A 208 -13.65 2.07 -3.89
N VAL A 209 -14.88 1.64 -3.76
CA VAL A 209 -16.08 2.43 -4.04
C VAL A 209 -17.10 2.25 -2.92
N ALA A 210 -18.04 3.20 -2.79
CA ALA A 210 -19.19 3.00 -1.91
C ALA A 210 -20.00 1.77 -2.36
N THR A 211 -20.41 0.94 -1.41
CA THR A 211 -21.12 -0.34 -1.66
C THR A 211 -22.36 -0.16 -2.54
N GLU A 212 -23.08 0.95 -2.37
CA GLU A 212 -24.29 1.27 -3.14
C GLU A 212 -24.02 1.44 -4.65
N ARG A 213 -22.83 1.94 -4.99
CA ARG A 213 -22.38 2.17 -6.37
C ARG A 213 -21.61 0.99 -6.96
N ALA A 214 -21.29 0.02 -6.12
CA ALA A 214 -20.43 -1.08 -6.53
C ALA A 214 -21.13 -2.02 -7.52
N ARG A 215 -20.40 -2.33 -8.58
CA ARG A 215 -20.74 -3.38 -9.56
C ARG A 215 -19.54 -4.33 -9.65
N PRO A 216 -19.44 -5.33 -8.74
CA PRO A 216 -18.23 -6.14 -8.61
C PRO A 216 -17.76 -6.80 -9.90
N ARG A 217 -18.68 -7.29 -10.74
CA ARG A 217 -18.34 -7.92 -12.02
C ARG A 217 -17.77 -6.94 -13.04
N GLU A 218 -18.33 -5.73 -13.12
CA GLU A 218 -17.84 -4.67 -14.01
C GLU A 218 -16.47 -4.17 -13.53
N LEU A 219 -16.33 -3.91 -12.21
CA LEU A 219 -15.06 -3.52 -11.61
C LEU A 219 -13.97 -4.58 -11.80
N ALA A 220 -14.30 -5.86 -11.65
CA ALA A 220 -13.36 -6.96 -11.90
C ALA A 220 -12.92 -6.98 -13.37
N GLY A 221 -13.81 -6.69 -14.32
CA GLY A 221 -13.48 -6.60 -15.75
C GLY A 221 -12.46 -5.51 -16.07
N VAL A 222 -12.72 -4.28 -15.63
CA VAL A 222 -11.80 -3.15 -15.87
C VAL A 222 -10.48 -3.31 -15.12
N LEU A 223 -10.52 -3.84 -13.90
CA LEU A 223 -9.32 -4.16 -13.13
C LEU A 223 -8.46 -5.24 -13.81
N ALA A 224 -9.07 -6.29 -14.32
CA ALA A 224 -8.37 -7.36 -15.03
C ALA A 224 -7.70 -6.83 -16.32
N GLN A 225 -8.32 -5.87 -17.00
CA GLN A 225 -7.72 -5.23 -18.18
C GLN A 225 -6.49 -4.40 -17.78
N ALA A 226 -6.61 -3.55 -16.77
CA ALA A 226 -5.50 -2.74 -16.26
C ALA A 226 -4.34 -3.63 -15.73
N SER A 227 -4.67 -4.66 -14.94
CA SER A 227 -3.69 -5.61 -14.43
C SER A 227 -2.88 -6.28 -15.54
N ARG A 228 -3.55 -6.74 -16.60
CA ARG A 228 -2.87 -7.33 -17.76
C ARG A 228 -1.97 -6.33 -18.48
N ALA A 229 -2.40 -5.08 -18.59
CA ALA A 229 -1.59 -4.03 -19.20
C ALA A 229 -0.32 -3.76 -18.36
N ILE A 230 -0.46 -3.57 -17.06
CA ILE A 230 0.65 -3.40 -16.12
C ILE A 230 1.60 -4.61 -16.19
N SER A 231 1.06 -5.83 -16.14
CA SER A 231 1.88 -7.06 -16.18
C SER A 231 2.70 -7.17 -17.47
N ARG A 232 2.16 -6.74 -18.62
CA ARG A 232 2.90 -6.70 -19.87
C ARG A 232 4.05 -5.68 -19.86
N THR A 233 3.82 -4.52 -19.25
CA THR A 233 4.85 -3.47 -19.14
C THR A 233 6.00 -3.89 -18.20
N LEU A 234 5.71 -4.73 -17.21
CA LEU A 234 6.70 -5.32 -16.29
C LEU A 234 7.42 -6.53 -16.88
N GLY A 235 7.00 -7.03 -18.04
CA GLY A 235 7.69 -8.09 -18.76
C GLY A 235 9.10 -7.70 -19.18
N PRO A 236 9.95 -8.64 -19.64
CA PRO A 236 11.32 -8.33 -20.03
C PRO A 236 11.31 -7.20 -21.06
N ARG A 237 11.87 -6.05 -20.69
CA ARG A 237 12.17 -5.00 -21.66
C ARG A 237 13.12 -5.63 -22.68
N SER A 238 12.76 -5.72 -23.95
CA SER A 238 13.71 -5.96 -25.03
C SER A 238 14.85 -4.96 -24.82
N PRO A 239 16.13 -5.41 -24.87
CA PRO A 239 17.24 -4.50 -24.76
C PRO A 239 17.03 -3.38 -25.79
N ALA A 240 17.00 -2.14 -25.30
CA ALA A 240 16.96 -0.98 -26.17
C ALA A 240 18.11 -1.12 -27.16
N THR A 241 17.76 -1.19 -28.44
CA THR A 241 18.75 -1.14 -29.53
C THR A 241 19.52 0.16 -29.31
N THR A 242 20.74 0.03 -28.82
CA THR A 242 21.71 1.13 -28.77
C THR A 242 21.97 1.52 -30.23
N ALA A 243 21.26 2.54 -30.70
CA ALA A 243 21.66 3.22 -31.93
C ALA A 243 22.97 3.94 -31.64
N HIS A 244 24.00 3.52 -32.33
CA HIS A 244 25.31 4.21 -32.43
C HIS A 244 25.15 5.55 -33.13
#